data_bd464f34aa0ce6215e12c9e9fa07763e
#
_entry.id   bd464f34aa0ce6215e12c9e9fa07763e
#
_cell.length_a   1.000
_cell.length_b   1.000
_cell.length_c   1.000
_cell.angle_alpha   90.00
_cell.angle_beta   90.00
_cell.angle_gamma   90.00
#
_symmetry.space_group_name_H-M   'P 1'
#
loop_
_entity.id
_entity.type
_entity.pdbx_description
1 polymer ?
#
loop_
_entity_poly.entity_id
_entity_poly.type
_entity_poly.pdbx_seq_one_letter_code
_entity_poly.pdbx_strand_id
1 'polypeptide(L)'
;MSALAGSALDAIEHLPAGSTLVVPDVSWAAYERLLSDLGEGYGVRIHYDRGRLSIMSPSARHEKCKELILRIADTIADELGCDLESFGSTTFKTRELGKGAEPDTCFYVQSAAAVAGKVGLDPAVDPPPDVIVEIDLAHTSEGKFSFYAGLRAPELWLYDGDRAQIYHLTAQGYEVASVSRAFPILTSLALTRFMAEGQAGPERAVLKSLRQWIRAERQARGE
;
A
#
# COMPACT_ATOMS: atom_id res chain seq x y z
N MET A 1 15.21 -2.94 30.29
CA MET A 1 14.83 -3.46 28.95
C MET A 1 14.03 -4.74 29.18
N SER A 2 12.79 -4.79 28.69
CA SER A 2 11.96 -5.99 28.86
C SER A 2 12.51 -7.12 27.98
N ALA A 3 12.64 -8.33 28.53
CA ALA A 3 13.11 -9.52 27.80
C ALA A 3 12.30 -9.84 26.51
N LEU A 4 11.05 -9.36 26.44
CA LEU A 4 10.18 -9.47 25.26
C LEU A 4 10.66 -8.60 24.06
N ALA A 5 11.20 -7.40 24.31
CA ALA A 5 11.65 -6.53 23.23
C ALA A 5 12.94 -7.08 22.55
N GLY A 6 13.90 -7.55 23.32
CA GLY A 6 15.13 -8.15 22.76
C GLY A 6 14.86 -9.40 21.92
N SER A 7 13.95 -10.28 22.37
CA SER A 7 13.61 -11.50 21.64
C SER A 7 12.74 -11.23 20.40
N ALA A 8 11.93 -10.16 20.40
CA ALA A 8 11.11 -9.79 19.24
C ALA A 8 11.97 -9.15 18.14
N LEU A 9 12.91 -8.28 18.47
CA LEU A 9 13.84 -7.69 17.51
C LEU A 9 14.73 -8.76 16.86
N ASP A 10 15.27 -9.69 17.66
CA ASP A 10 16.07 -10.80 17.16
C ASP A 10 15.25 -11.70 16.19
N ALA A 11 13.98 -11.98 16.54
CA ALA A 11 13.08 -12.74 15.67
C ALA A 11 12.77 -12.00 14.36
N ILE A 12 12.66 -10.66 14.37
CA ILE A 12 12.43 -9.83 13.20
C ILE A 12 13.66 -9.83 12.29
N GLU A 13 14.87 -9.66 12.85
CA GLU A 13 16.11 -9.69 12.08
C GLU A 13 16.35 -11.00 11.34
N HIS A 14 15.85 -12.11 11.90
CA HIS A 14 16.01 -13.45 11.33
C HIS A 14 14.75 -13.95 10.59
N LEU A 15 13.74 -13.10 10.40
CA LEU A 15 12.50 -13.51 9.75
C LEU A 15 12.73 -13.77 8.25
N PRO A 16 12.51 -15.02 7.76
CA PRO A 16 12.74 -15.32 6.35
C PRO A 16 11.89 -14.48 5.41
N ALA A 17 12.47 -14.07 4.27
CA ALA A 17 11.76 -13.32 3.26
C ALA A 17 10.49 -14.06 2.78
N GLY A 18 9.36 -13.35 2.71
CA GLY A 18 8.06 -13.90 2.36
C GLY A 18 7.33 -14.59 3.51
N SER A 19 7.87 -14.57 4.74
CA SER A 19 7.21 -15.15 5.91
C SER A 19 6.52 -14.10 6.78
N THR A 20 5.60 -14.58 7.64
CA THR A 20 4.88 -13.74 8.61
C THR A 20 4.99 -14.35 10.00
N LEU A 21 5.40 -13.55 10.95
CA LEU A 21 5.36 -13.86 12.38
C LEU A 21 4.06 -13.27 12.96
N VAL A 22 3.30 -14.07 13.69
CA VAL A 22 2.10 -13.61 14.39
C VAL A 22 2.29 -13.80 15.89
N VAL A 23 2.12 -12.70 16.64
CA VAL A 23 2.25 -12.67 18.11
C VAL A 23 0.90 -12.25 18.69
N PRO A 24 0.23 -13.12 19.46
CA PRO A 24 -1.00 -12.77 20.16
C PRO A 24 -0.71 -12.01 21.46
N ASP A 25 -1.74 -11.43 22.04
CA ASP A 25 -1.76 -10.81 23.37
C ASP A 25 -0.75 -9.66 23.56
N VAL A 26 -0.43 -8.96 22.47
CA VAL A 26 0.45 -7.79 22.48
C VAL A 26 -0.35 -6.55 22.89
N SER A 27 0.01 -5.89 23.99
CA SER A 27 -0.63 -4.65 24.40
C SER A 27 -0.30 -3.49 23.43
N TRP A 28 -1.18 -2.48 23.32
CA TRP A 28 -0.92 -1.27 22.55
C TRP A 28 0.42 -0.62 22.92
N ALA A 29 0.72 -0.52 24.21
CA ALA A 29 1.98 0.05 24.68
C ALA A 29 3.21 -0.77 24.25
N ALA A 30 3.08 -2.11 24.16
CA ALA A 30 4.14 -2.97 23.65
C ALA A 30 4.32 -2.80 22.13
N TYR A 31 3.23 -2.64 21.39
CA TYR A 31 3.26 -2.33 19.95
C TYR A 31 3.93 -0.97 19.68
N GLU A 32 3.54 0.10 20.38
CA GLU A 32 4.15 1.42 20.22
C GLU A 32 5.66 1.40 20.56
N ARG A 33 6.03 0.65 21.58
CA ARG A 33 7.44 0.48 21.95
C ARG A 33 8.23 -0.26 20.88
N LEU A 34 7.65 -1.34 20.31
CA LEU A 34 8.27 -2.06 19.20
C LEU A 34 8.53 -1.14 18.00
N LEU A 35 7.55 -0.32 17.60
CA LEU A 35 7.73 0.66 16.52
C LEU A 35 8.85 1.66 16.84
N SER A 36 8.92 2.14 18.08
CA SER A 36 9.96 3.05 18.52
C SER A 36 11.35 2.40 18.54
N ASP A 37 11.45 1.15 18.96
CA ASP A 37 12.71 0.39 19.04
C ASP A 37 13.23 0.02 17.65
N LEU A 38 12.34 -0.25 16.69
CA LEU A 38 12.68 -0.52 15.29
C LEU A 38 13.16 0.75 14.56
N GLY A 39 12.60 1.91 14.89
CA GLY A 39 12.89 3.16 14.20
C GLY A 39 12.29 3.21 12.78
N GLU A 40 12.99 3.83 11.84
CA GLU A 40 12.59 3.90 10.44
C GLU A 40 13.38 2.91 9.57
N GLY A 41 12.72 2.35 8.54
CA GLY A 41 13.41 1.55 7.52
C GLY A 41 13.78 0.12 7.91
N TYR A 42 13.07 -0.49 8.82
CA TYR A 42 13.35 -1.83 9.36
C TYR A 42 13.01 -3.01 8.41
N GLY A 43 12.58 -2.75 7.20
CA GLY A 43 12.46 -3.79 6.15
C GLY A 43 11.32 -4.81 6.29
N VAL A 44 10.50 -4.72 7.34
CA VAL A 44 9.29 -5.54 7.54
C VAL A 44 8.03 -4.69 7.44
N ARG A 45 6.86 -5.34 7.38
CA ARG A 45 5.54 -4.69 7.44
C ARG A 45 4.84 -5.10 8.72
N ILE A 46 4.31 -4.14 9.45
CA ILE A 46 3.69 -4.38 10.73
C ILE A 46 2.19 -4.11 10.64
N HIS A 47 1.42 -5.08 11.13
CA HIS A 47 -0.02 -4.95 11.31
C HIS A 47 -0.40 -5.32 12.73
N TYR A 48 -1.18 -4.45 13.37
CA TYR A 48 -1.68 -4.66 14.71
C TYR A 48 -3.21 -4.52 14.73
N ASP A 49 -3.90 -5.52 15.25
CA ASP A 49 -5.35 -5.49 15.47
C ASP A 49 -5.68 -6.03 16.86
N ARG A 50 -5.99 -5.11 17.80
CA ARG A 50 -6.51 -5.39 19.13
C ARG A 50 -5.82 -6.54 19.87
N GLY A 51 -4.49 -6.46 19.94
CA GLY A 51 -3.66 -7.45 20.64
C GLY A 51 -3.00 -8.48 19.72
N ARG A 52 -3.41 -8.57 18.46
CA ARG A 52 -2.78 -9.44 17.48
C ARG A 52 -1.77 -8.63 16.65
N LEU A 53 -0.51 -8.92 16.83
CA LEU A 53 0.59 -8.32 16.05
C LEU A 53 1.02 -9.28 14.96
N SER A 54 1.06 -8.81 13.72
CA SER A 54 1.60 -9.54 12.57
C SER A 54 2.77 -8.77 12.00
N ILE A 55 3.88 -9.45 11.75
CA ILE A 55 5.12 -8.88 11.21
C ILE A 55 5.48 -9.70 9.97
N MET A 56 5.49 -9.07 8.81
CA MET A 56 5.75 -9.71 7.53
C MET A 56 7.08 -9.22 6.96
N SER A 57 7.94 -10.14 6.56
CA SER A 57 9.18 -9.87 5.82
C SER A 57 8.87 -9.97 4.32
N PRO A 58 8.91 -8.86 3.54
CA PRO A 58 8.61 -8.90 2.12
C PRO A 58 9.65 -9.72 1.34
N SER A 59 9.21 -10.49 0.34
CA SER A 59 10.11 -11.15 -0.60
C SER A 59 10.56 -10.18 -1.70
N ALA A 60 11.66 -10.49 -2.39
CA ALA A 60 12.11 -9.71 -3.54
C ALA A 60 11.03 -9.60 -4.65
N ARG A 61 10.21 -10.65 -4.84
CA ARG A 61 9.08 -10.61 -5.77
C ARG A 61 8.01 -9.63 -5.30
N HIS A 62 7.70 -9.62 -4.02
CA HIS A 62 6.75 -8.69 -3.42
C HIS A 62 7.19 -7.23 -3.62
N GLU A 63 8.45 -6.90 -3.27
CA GLU A 63 9.01 -5.56 -3.46
C GLU A 63 9.00 -5.15 -4.94
N LYS A 64 9.35 -6.07 -5.86
CA LYS A 64 9.28 -5.81 -7.30
C LYS A 64 7.86 -5.46 -7.77
N CYS A 65 6.84 -6.16 -7.28
CA CYS A 65 5.44 -5.88 -7.62
C CYS A 65 5.00 -4.52 -7.07
N LYS A 66 5.37 -4.21 -5.82
CA LYS A 66 5.10 -2.91 -5.18
C LYS A 66 5.69 -1.75 -5.97
N GLU A 67 6.98 -1.84 -6.30
CA GLU A 67 7.67 -0.81 -7.09
C GLU A 67 7.04 -0.63 -8.48
N LEU A 68 6.69 -1.73 -9.16
CA LEU A 68 6.05 -1.66 -10.46
C LEU A 68 4.69 -0.95 -10.41
N ILE A 69 3.83 -1.26 -9.42
CA ILE A 69 2.54 -0.58 -9.25
C ILE A 69 2.73 0.92 -9.04
N LEU A 70 3.67 1.31 -8.18
CA LEU A 70 3.95 2.72 -7.94
C LEU A 70 4.44 3.43 -9.20
N ARG A 71 5.33 2.79 -9.98
CA ARG A 71 5.79 3.35 -11.26
C ARG A 71 4.71 3.40 -12.34
N ILE A 72 3.75 2.49 -12.31
CA ILE A 72 2.55 2.57 -13.17
C ILE A 72 1.74 3.80 -12.78
N ALA A 73 1.45 4.00 -11.48
CA ALA A 73 0.70 5.14 -10.98
C ALA A 73 1.40 6.48 -11.32
N ASP A 74 2.70 6.57 -11.07
CA ASP A 74 3.54 7.73 -11.37
C ASP A 74 3.55 8.06 -12.89
N THR A 75 3.69 7.02 -13.73
CA THR A 75 3.63 7.19 -15.18
C THR A 75 2.27 7.69 -15.67
N ILE A 76 1.17 7.24 -15.03
CA ILE A 76 -0.18 7.72 -15.36
C ILE A 76 -0.31 9.19 -14.94
N ALA A 77 0.13 9.54 -13.74
CA ALA A 77 0.11 10.92 -13.25
C ALA A 77 0.88 11.86 -14.18
N ASP A 78 2.09 11.48 -14.59
CA ASP A 78 2.94 12.22 -15.54
C ASP A 78 2.23 12.44 -16.89
N GLU A 79 1.66 11.40 -17.50
CA GLU A 79 0.95 11.50 -18.78
C GLU A 79 -0.39 12.27 -18.69
N LEU A 80 -1.00 12.32 -17.52
CA LEU A 80 -2.23 13.10 -17.27
C LEU A 80 -1.95 14.53 -16.79
N GLY A 81 -0.70 14.83 -16.42
CA GLY A 81 -0.27 16.14 -15.92
C GLY A 81 -0.87 16.44 -14.53
N CYS A 82 -0.99 15.43 -13.67
CA CYS A 82 -1.40 15.61 -12.29
C CYS A 82 -0.26 15.23 -11.32
N ASP A 83 -0.26 15.86 -10.15
CA ASP A 83 0.73 15.57 -9.11
C ASP A 83 0.44 14.22 -8.46
N LEU A 84 1.51 13.53 -8.04
CA LEU A 84 1.46 12.34 -7.22
C LEU A 84 2.50 12.46 -6.11
N GLU A 85 2.05 12.32 -4.86
CA GLU A 85 2.92 12.29 -3.69
C GLU A 85 2.85 10.91 -3.04
N SER A 86 3.97 10.17 -3.05
CA SER A 86 4.06 8.84 -2.45
C SER A 86 4.69 8.90 -1.06
N PHE A 87 4.07 8.22 -0.10
CA PHE A 87 4.58 8.07 1.26
C PHE A 87 5.00 6.62 1.58
N GLY A 88 5.08 5.77 0.55
CA GLY A 88 5.55 4.39 0.70
C GLY A 88 4.74 3.62 1.73
N SER A 89 5.43 2.90 2.60
CA SER A 89 4.86 2.06 3.66
C SER A 89 4.74 2.80 5.00
N THR A 90 4.22 4.01 4.98
CA THR A 90 3.99 4.79 6.21
C THR A 90 3.11 4.06 7.20
N THR A 91 3.47 4.08 8.48
CA THR A 91 2.69 3.49 9.56
C THR A 91 1.47 4.36 9.88
N PHE A 92 0.28 3.84 9.61
CA PHE A 92 -0.97 4.39 10.11
C PHE A 92 -1.38 3.66 11.39
N LYS A 93 -1.73 4.40 12.43
CA LYS A 93 -2.19 3.79 13.70
C LYS A 93 -3.23 4.68 14.39
N THR A 94 -4.21 4.05 15.01
CA THR A 94 -5.27 4.71 15.78
C THR A 94 -5.49 3.96 17.09
N ARG A 95 -5.16 4.62 18.19
CA ARG A 95 -5.29 4.05 19.55
C ARG A 95 -6.75 3.74 19.89
N GLU A 96 -7.68 4.60 19.49
CA GLU A 96 -9.11 4.44 19.73
C GLU A 96 -9.67 3.17 19.09
N LEU A 97 -9.19 2.80 17.90
CA LEU A 97 -9.55 1.56 17.23
C LEU A 97 -8.71 0.37 17.72
N GLY A 98 -7.64 0.60 18.45
CA GLY A 98 -6.66 -0.43 18.81
C GLY A 98 -6.04 -1.09 17.57
N LYS A 99 -5.83 -0.33 16.50
CA LYS A 99 -5.36 -0.83 15.21
C LYS A 99 -4.22 0.01 14.64
N GLY A 100 -3.31 -0.66 13.93
CA GLY A 100 -2.26 -0.05 13.14
C GLY A 100 -1.87 -0.93 11.97
N ALA A 101 -1.54 -0.34 10.83
CA ALA A 101 -1.08 -1.07 9.66
C ALA A 101 -0.11 -0.20 8.84
N GLU A 102 0.78 -0.89 8.16
CA GLU A 102 1.65 -0.36 7.13
C GLU A 102 1.20 -0.96 5.80
N PRO A 103 0.63 -0.15 4.89
CA PRO A 103 0.37 -0.61 3.54
C PRO A 103 1.69 -0.91 2.82
N ASP A 104 1.66 -1.69 1.77
CA ASP A 104 2.87 -1.91 0.97
C ASP A 104 3.33 -0.61 0.30
N THR A 105 2.40 0.19 -0.19
CA THR A 105 2.61 1.60 -0.54
C THR A 105 1.30 2.37 -0.46
N CYS A 106 1.40 3.70 -0.35
CA CYS A 106 0.25 4.59 -0.46
C CYS A 106 0.66 5.87 -1.17
N PHE A 107 -0.31 6.53 -1.80
CA PHE A 107 -0.05 7.78 -2.49
C PHE A 107 -1.30 8.68 -2.55
N TYR A 108 -1.04 9.94 -2.84
CA TYR A 108 -1.98 11.03 -2.99
C TYR A 108 -1.95 11.52 -4.43
N VAL A 109 -3.13 11.80 -5.00
CA VAL A 109 -3.33 12.39 -6.33
C VAL A 109 -4.26 13.60 -6.20
N GLN A 110 -5.53 13.39 -5.78
CA GLN A 110 -6.48 14.47 -5.56
C GLN A 110 -6.09 15.34 -4.37
N SER A 111 -5.49 14.73 -3.37
CA SER A 111 -5.04 15.39 -2.13
C SER A 111 -3.52 15.67 -2.11
N ALA A 112 -2.81 15.50 -3.24
CA ALA A 112 -1.36 15.67 -3.33
C ALA A 112 -0.89 17.04 -2.81
N ALA A 113 -1.56 18.12 -3.18
CA ALA A 113 -1.23 19.48 -2.75
C ALA A 113 -1.29 19.67 -1.22
N ALA A 114 -2.11 18.89 -0.50
CA ALA A 114 -2.23 18.98 0.96
C ALA A 114 -1.03 18.37 1.71
N VAL A 115 -0.27 17.50 1.03
CA VAL A 115 0.86 16.77 1.62
C VAL A 115 2.20 17.07 0.95
N ALA A 116 2.20 17.86 -0.12
CA ALA A 116 3.40 18.23 -0.86
C ALA A 116 4.45 18.86 0.06
N GLY A 117 5.70 18.38 -0.06
CA GLY A 117 6.83 18.85 0.73
C GLY A 117 6.86 18.39 2.19
N LYS A 118 5.90 17.58 2.64
CA LYS A 118 5.94 17.00 3.98
C LYS A 118 6.92 15.82 4.02
N VAL A 119 7.61 15.68 5.15
CA VAL A 119 8.52 14.55 5.42
C VAL A 119 7.85 13.43 6.21
N GLY A 120 6.64 13.65 6.72
CA GLY A 120 5.83 12.70 7.47
C GLY A 120 4.38 13.12 7.50
N LEU A 121 3.50 12.20 7.83
CA LEU A 121 2.05 12.42 7.90
C LEU A 121 1.57 12.44 9.35
N ASP A 122 0.67 13.36 9.64
CA ASP A 122 -0.10 13.38 10.89
C ASP A 122 -1.56 12.99 10.59
N PRO A 123 -1.99 11.77 10.94
CA PRO A 123 -3.36 11.31 10.66
C PRO A 123 -4.47 12.14 11.33
N ALA A 124 -4.12 12.99 12.31
CA ALA A 124 -5.08 13.88 12.95
C ALA A 124 -5.36 15.15 12.14
N VAL A 125 -4.45 15.52 11.22
CA VAL A 125 -4.50 16.79 10.47
C VAL A 125 -4.52 16.55 8.96
N ASP A 126 -3.73 15.56 8.51
CA ASP A 126 -3.57 15.28 7.09
C ASP A 126 -4.72 14.41 6.55
N PRO A 127 -5.10 14.60 5.29
CA PRO A 127 -6.08 13.71 4.67
C PRO A 127 -5.55 12.27 4.63
N PRO A 128 -6.45 11.27 4.60
CA PRO A 128 -6.03 9.90 4.30
C PRO A 128 -5.41 9.83 2.89
N PRO A 129 -4.56 8.83 2.60
CA PRO A 129 -4.11 8.58 1.24
C PRO A 129 -5.28 8.39 0.29
N ASP A 130 -5.17 8.95 -0.92
CA ASP A 130 -6.20 8.74 -1.96
C ASP A 130 -6.22 7.28 -2.41
N VAL A 131 -5.04 6.63 -2.44
CA VAL A 131 -4.91 5.21 -2.77
C VAL A 131 -3.99 4.51 -1.77
N ILE A 132 -4.47 3.38 -1.27
CA ILE A 132 -3.68 2.38 -0.54
C ILE A 132 -3.43 1.19 -1.47
N VAL A 133 -2.22 0.65 -1.46
CA VAL A 133 -1.85 -0.52 -2.27
C VAL A 133 -1.37 -1.65 -1.36
N GLU A 134 -1.89 -2.85 -1.61
CA GLU A 134 -1.49 -4.10 -0.96
C GLU A 134 -1.10 -5.15 -2.01
N ILE A 135 -0.04 -5.91 -1.70
CA ILE A 135 0.50 -6.97 -2.54
C ILE A 135 0.37 -8.31 -1.82
N ASP A 136 -0.59 -9.11 -2.19
CA ASP A 136 -0.97 -10.38 -1.55
C ASP A 136 -0.44 -11.59 -2.32
N LEU A 137 0.86 -11.83 -2.28
CA LEU A 137 1.47 -12.99 -2.98
C LEU A 137 1.38 -14.31 -2.20
N ALA A 138 1.38 -14.25 -0.87
CA ALA A 138 1.39 -15.41 0.01
C ALA A 138 0.46 -15.25 1.22
N HIS A 139 -0.01 -14.05 1.48
CA HIS A 139 -0.85 -13.69 2.63
C HIS A 139 -1.95 -12.77 2.16
N THR A 140 -3.09 -12.77 2.86
CA THR A 140 -4.22 -11.89 2.55
C THR A 140 -4.17 -10.63 3.40
N SER A 141 -4.44 -9.48 2.77
CA SER A 141 -4.61 -8.18 3.41
C SER A 141 -6.06 -7.85 3.78
N GLU A 142 -7.02 -8.75 3.51
CA GLU A 142 -8.45 -8.52 3.83
C GLU A 142 -8.69 -8.10 5.29
N GLY A 143 -7.90 -8.64 6.23
CA GLY A 143 -7.94 -8.24 7.64
C GLY A 143 -7.63 -6.77 7.90
N LYS A 144 -6.92 -6.09 6.97
CA LYS A 144 -6.58 -4.66 7.05
C LYS A 144 -7.68 -3.75 6.49
N PHE A 145 -8.60 -4.27 5.65
CA PHE A 145 -9.63 -3.47 4.96
C PHE A 145 -10.48 -2.65 5.92
N SER A 146 -10.91 -3.26 7.02
CA SER A 146 -11.70 -2.55 8.04
C SER A 146 -10.93 -1.41 8.71
N PHE A 147 -9.60 -1.52 8.80
CA PHE A 147 -8.75 -0.46 9.33
C PHE A 147 -8.61 0.68 8.32
N TYR A 148 -8.33 0.36 7.05
CA TYR A 148 -8.24 1.38 5.99
C TYR A 148 -9.57 2.10 5.73
N ALA A 149 -10.70 1.38 5.89
CA ALA A 149 -12.03 2.00 5.89
C ALA A 149 -12.22 2.98 7.06
N GLY A 150 -11.70 2.62 8.24
CA GLY A 150 -11.67 3.51 9.41
C GLY A 150 -10.80 4.76 9.22
N LEU A 151 -9.71 4.65 8.46
CA LEU A 151 -8.90 5.80 8.03
C LEU A 151 -9.59 6.64 6.95
N ARG A 152 -10.70 6.13 6.36
CA ARG A 152 -11.43 6.78 5.27
C ARG A 152 -10.63 6.91 3.97
N ALA A 153 -9.66 6.03 3.73
CA ALA A 153 -8.95 5.98 2.45
C ALA A 153 -9.95 5.63 1.33
N PRO A 154 -10.14 6.51 0.32
CA PRO A 154 -11.25 6.36 -0.63
C PRO A 154 -11.07 5.20 -1.60
N GLU A 155 -9.84 4.76 -1.84
CA GLU A 155 -9.53 3.71 -2.80
C GLU A 155 -8.44 2.76 -2.28
N LEU A 156 -8.56 1.47 -2.61
CA LEU A 156 -7.57 0.44 -2.31
C LEU A 156 -7.32 -0.39 -3.56
N TRP A 157 -6.05 -0.62 -3.87
CA TRP A 157 -5.61 -1.53 -4.92
C TRP A 157 -4.98 -2.77 -4.28
N LEU A 158 -5.46 -3.93 -4.68
CA LEU A 158 -4.96 -5.22 -4.24
C LEU A 158 -4.40 -5.98 -5.44
N TYR A 159 -3.18 -6.47 -5.33
CA TYR A 159 -2.57 -7.34 -6.33
C TYR A 159 -2.19 -8.69 -5.71
N ASP A 160 -2.80 -9.79 -6.18
CA ASP A 160 -2.63 -11.14 -5.62
C ASP A 160 -1.52 -11.96 -6.31
N GLY A 161 -0.81 -11.36 -7.26
CA GLY A 161 0.21 -12.04 -8.06
C GLY A 161 -0.26 -12.39 -9.48
N ASP A 162 -1.57 -12.45 -9.71
CA ASP A 162 -2.20 -12.72 -11.00
C ASP A 162 -3.12 -11.58 -11.42
N ARG A 163 -3.90 -11.03 -10.48
CA ARG A 163 -4.92 -10.01 -10.73
C ARG A 163 -4.70 -8.78 -9.87
N ALA A 164 -4.93 -7.63 -10.47
CA ALA A 164 -5.10 -6.38 -9.74
C ALA A 164 -6.59 -6.06 -9.62
N GLN A 165 -7.04 -5.82 -8.39
CA GLN A 165 -8.39 -5.41 -8.07
C GLN A 165 -8.38 -4.00 -7.49
N ILE A 166 -9.34 -3.19 -7.90
CA ILE A 166 -9.57 -1.85 -7.36
C ILE A 166 -10.82 -1.94 -6.48
N TYR A 167 -10.75 -1.34 -5.31
CA TYR A 167 -11.86 -1.26 -4.36
C TYR A 167 -12.13 0.20 -4.05
N HIS A 168 -13.41 0.57 -3.98
CA HIS A 168 -13.86 1.88 -3.53
C HIS A 168 -14.48 1.78 -2.15
N LEU A 169 -14.15 2.74 -1.29
CA LEU A 169 -14.82 2.87 0.01
C LEU A 169 -16.25 3.34 -0.20
N THR A 170 -17.19 2.57 0.37
CA THR A 170 -18.62 2.86 0.44
C THR A 170 -19.05 2.98 1.91
N ALA A 171 -20.33 3.24 2.17
CA ALA A 171 -20.89 3.22 3.52
C ALA A 171 -20.85 1.82 4.18
N GLN A 172 -20.75 0.76 3.38
CA GLN A 172 -20.72 -0.64 3.81
C GLN A 172 -19.28 -1.20 3.94
N GLY A 173 -18.27 -0.43 3.55
CA GLY A 173 -16.87 -0.83 3.47
C GLY A 173 -16.35 -0.81 2.04
N TYR A 174 -15.27 -1.53 1.77
CA TYR A 174 -14.69 -1.59 0.44
C TYR A 174 -15.47 -2.52 -0.49
N GLU A 175 -15.84 -2.02 -1.65
CA GLU A 175 -16.51 -2.77 -2.72
C GLU A 175 -15.66 -2.76 -3.98
N VAL A 176 -15.68 -3.88 -4.72
CA VAL A 176 -14.93 -4.02 -5.98
C VAL A 176 -15.41 -2.99 -7.00
N ALA A 177 -14.46 -2.31 -7.61
CA ALA A 177 -14.68 -1.33 -8.66
C ALA A 177 -13.90 -1.70 -9.92
N SER A 178 -14.45 -1.35 -11.08
CA SER A 178 -13.80 -1.62 -12.37
C SER A 178 -12.82 -0.53 -12.80
N VAL A 179 -12.93 0.67 -12.24
CA VAL A 179 -12.18 1.88 -12.63
C VAL A 179 -11.66 2.59 -11.39
N SER A 180 -10.45 3.13 -11.44
CA SER A 180 -9.87 3.93 -10.37
C SER A 180 -10.52 5.31 -10.27
N ARG A 181 -10.73 5.80 -9.03
CA ARG A 181 -11.10 7.20 -8.74
C ARG A 181 -9.91 8.12 -8.88
N ALA A 182 -8.74 7.65 -8.44
CA ALA A 182 -7.51 8.41 -8.55
C ALA A 182 -7.13 8.67 -10.01
N PHE A 183 -7.33 7.66 -10.86
CA PHE A 183 -7.06 7.72 -12.30
C PHE A 183 -8.22 7.16 -13.11
N PRO A 184 -9.22 7.95 -13.54
CA PRO A 184 -10.41 7.46 -14.25
C PRO A 184 -10.15 6.80 -15.61
N ILE A 185 -8.93 6.87 -16.12
CA ILE A 185 -8.47 6.13 -17.29
C ILE A 185 -8.10 4.69 -16.96
N LEU A 186 -7.68 4.42 -15.71
CA LEU A 186 -7.16 3.11 -15.28
C LEU A 186 -8.29 2.18 -14.86
N THR A 187 -8.39 1.03 -15.52
CA THR A 187 -9.28 -0.07 -15.13
C THR A 187 -8.49 -1.16 -14.39
N SER A 188 -9.19 -1.98 -13.58
CA SER A 188 -8.59 -3.17 -12.94
C SER A 188 -7.98 -4.12 -13.98
N LEU A 189 -8.59 -4.25 -15.16
CA LEU A 189 -8.08 -5.06 -16.27
C LEU A 189 -6.78 -4.48 -16.86
N ALA A 190 -6.72 -3.16 -17.06
CA ALA A 190 -5.52 -2.50 -17.55
C ALA A 190 -4.37 -2.64 -16.54
N LEU A 191 -4.64 -2.42 -15.25
CA LEU A 191 -3.65 -2.60 -14.18
C LEU A 191 -3.14 -4.04 -14.14
N THR A 192 -4.05 -5.05 -14.18
CA THR A 192 -3.69 -6.46 -14.25
C THR A 192 -2.77 -6.76 -15.45
N ARG A 193 -3.12 -6.25 -16.64
CA ARG A 193 -2.31 -6.43 -17.85
C ARG A 193 -0.89 -5.88 -17.68
N PHE A 194 -0.74 -4.64 -17.21
CA PHE A 194 0.58 -4.03 -17.04
C PHE A 194 1.41 -4.69 -15.94
N MET A 195 0.77 -5.20 -14.88
CA MET A 195 1.44 -6.01 -13.87
C MET A 195 1.95 -7.33 -14.46
N ALA A 196 1.16 -8.02 -15.28
CA ALA A 196 1.57 -9.24 -15.96
C ALA A 196 2.72 -8.99 -16.97
N GLU A 197 2.63 -7.93 -17.78
CA GLU A 197 3.71 -7.51 -18.69
C GLU A 197 5.02 -7.27 -17.92
N GLY A 198 4.96 -6.66 -16.73
CA GLY A 198 6.14 -6.37 -15.89
C GLY A 198 6.75 -7.58 -15.21
N GLN A 199 5.97 -8.64 -15.02
CA GLN A 199 6.52 -9.91 -14.55
C GLN A 199 7.20 -10.69 -15.68
N ALA A 200 6.70 -10.55 -16.92
CA ALA A 200 7.19 -11.29 -18.08
C ALA A 200 8.37 -10.62 -18.81
N GLY A 201 8.58 -9.32 -18.62
CA GLY A 201 9.55 -8.57 -19.41
C GLY A 201 10.23 -7.41 -18.71
N PRO A 202 11.08 -6.66 -19.44
CA PRO A 202 11.75 -5.49 -18.89
C PRO A 202 10.76 -4.38 -18.54
N GLU A 203 10.87 -3.84 -17.36
CA GLU A 203 9.99 -2.77 -16.83
C GLU A 203 9.93 -1.55 -17.77
N ARG A 204 11.06 -1.16 -18.38
CA ARG A 204 11.08 -0.07 -19.37
C ARG A 204 10.13 -0.31 -20.55
N ALA A 205 9.96 -1.57 -20.99
CA ALA A 205 9.06 -1.92 -22.08
C ALA A 205 7.59 -1.76 -21.63
N VAL A 206 7.29 -2.16 -20.41
CA VAL A 206 5.96 -2.00 -19.78
C VAL A 206 5.57 -0.53 -19.70
N LEU A 207 6.45 0.32 -19.14
CA LEU A 207 6.16 1.75 -19.01
C LEU A 207 6.02 2.45 -20.38
N LYS A 208 6.74 1.97 -21.41
CA LYS A 208 6.54 2.44 -22.79
C LYS A 208 5.17 2.02 -23.33
N SER A 209 4.77 0.76 -23.13
CA SER A 209 3.46 0.23 -23.51
C SER A 209 2.34 1.00 -22.81
N LEU A 210 2.50 1.26 -21.51
CA LEU A 210 1.55 2.04 -20.70
C LEU A 210 1.35 3.45 -21.25
N ARG A 211 2.43 4.20 -21.54
CA ARG A 211 2.33 5.54 -22.12
C ARG A 211 1.59 5.54 -23.46
N GLN A 212 1.90 4.57 -24.32
CA GLN A 212 1.20 4.43 -25.61
C GLN A 212 -0.28 4.16 -25.42
N TRP A 213 -0.63 3.30 -24.47
CA TRP A 213 -2.03 2.99 -24.14
C TRP A 213 -2.76 4.22 -23.60
N ILE A 214 -2.16 4.97 -22.65
CA ILE A 214 -2.77 6.19 -22.10
C ILE A 214 -3.09 7.19 -23.20
N ARG A 215 -2.13 7.44 -24.11
CA ARG A 215 -2.32 8.38 -25.22
C ARG A 215 -3.43 7.94 -26.18
N ALA A 216 -3.52 6.64 -26.46
CA ALA A 216 -4.58 6.09 -27.30
C ALA A 216 -5.97 6.22 -26.63
N GLU A 217 -6.07 5.92 -25.32
CA GLU A 217 -7.31 6.07 -24.56
C GLU A 217 -7.78 7.53 -24.49
N ARG A 218 -6.86 8.47 -24.25
CA ARG A 218 -7.18 9.90 -24.24
C ARG A 218 -7.69 10.37 -25.60
N GLN A 219 -6.98 9.99 -26.68
CA GLN A 219 -7.41 10.31 -28.04
C GLN A 219 -8.81 9.75 -28.34
N ALA A 220 -9.11 8.52 -27.92
CA ALA A 220 -10.42 7.91 -28.09
C ALA A 220 -11.53 8.64 -27.31
N ARG A 221 -11.20 9.30 -26.18
CA ARG A 221 -12.11 10.13 -25.38
C ARG A 221 -12.22 11.58 -25.87
N GLY A 222 -11.37 12.00 -26.80
CA GLY A 222 -11.33 13.37 -27.32
C GLY A 222 -10.64 14.37 -26.41
N GLU A 223 -9.70 13.90 -25.56
CA GLU A 223 -8.92 14.67 -24.60
C GLU A 223 -7.54 15.09 -25.16
#